data_68fde9a7f3466fd6211277780f83000c
#
_entry.id   68fde9a7f3466fd6211277780f83000c
#
_cell.length_a   1.000
_cell.length_b   1.000
_cell.length_c   1.000
_cell.angle_alpha   90.00
_cell.angle_beta   90.00
_cell.angle_gamma   90.00
#
_symmetry.space_group_name_H-M   'P 1'
#
loop_
_entity.id
_entity.type
_entity.pdbx_description
1 polymer ?
#
loop_
_entity_poly.entity_id
_entity_poly.type
_entity_poly.pdbx_seq_one_letter_code
_entity_poly.pdbx_strand_id
1 'polypeptide(L)'
;NILTANSGDPEVYLNWYWKTNVNGSQPQNSTGYSNPEYDALSDRLAVEFDPAKRRDLMISMQQILLNDATGLFFGYPKTNMVSNTSIQDANIKPADYYWLTKDIKPARK
;
A
#
# COMPACT_ATOMS: atom_id res chain seq x y z
N ASN A 1 4.87 1.75 13.09
CA ASN A 1 4.65 2.44 11.83
C ASN A 1 3.28 2.04 11.27
N ILE A 2 2.54 2.97 10.71
CA ILE A 2 1.32 2.68 9.95
C ILE A 2 1.73 2.71 8.48
N LEU A 3 1.53 1.60 7.80
CA LEU A 3 1.82 1.46 6.39
C LEU A 3 0.51 1.62 5.63
N THR A 4 0.48 2.53 4.67
CA THR A 4 -0.72 2.85 3.89
C THR A 4 -0.49 2.57 2.41
N ALA A 5 -1.50 2.03 1.75
CA ALA A 5 -1.47 1.82 0.31
C ALA A 5 -2.02 3.06 -0.41
N ASN A 6 -1.23 3.68 -1.25
CA ASN A 6 -1.61 4.89 -2.00
C ASN A 6 -2.50 4.58 -3.21
N SER A 7 -2.56 3.33 -3.60
CA SER A 7 -3.35 2.83 -4.73
C SER A 7 -4.06 1.55 -4.36
N GLY A 8 -4.96 1.10 -5.21
CA GLY A 8 -5.58 -0.21 -5.06
C GLY A 8 -4.68 -1.39 -5.46
N ASP A 9 -3.44 -1.11 -5.91
CA ASP A 9 -2.48 -2.14 -6.30
C ASP A 9 -1.50 -2.44 -5.16
N PRO A 10 -1.49 -3.67 -4.62
CA PRO A 10 -0.57 -4.08 -3.56
C PRO A 10 0.91 -3.99 -3.95
N GLU A 11 1.25 -3.97 -5.23
CA GLU A 11 2.63 -3.83 -5.72
C GLU A 11 3.32 -2.60 -5.13
N VAL A 12 2.61 -1.46 -5.11
CA VAL A 12 3.18 -0.21 -4.59
C VAL A 12 3.63 -0.37 -3.15
N TYR A 13 2.81 -1.02 -2.32
CA TYR A 13 3.13 -1.31 -0.93
C TYR A 13 4.35 -2.24 -0.82
N LEU A 14 4.34 -3.35 -1.56
CA LEU A 14 5.41 -4.33 -1.52
C LEU A 14 6.75 -3.72 -1.96
N ASN A 15 6.76 -2.96 -3.04
CA ASN A 15 7.98 -2.36 -3.56
C ASN A 15 8.51 -1.23 -2.67
N TRP A 16 7.67 -0.33 -2.21
CA TRP A 16 8.11 0.85 -1.45
C TRP A 16 8.74 0.51 -0.11
N TYR A 17 8.20 -0.47 0.59
CA TYR A 17 8.62 -0.76 1.96
C TYR A 17 9.64 -1.90 2.08
N TRP A 18 9.71 -2.78 1.08
CA TRP A 18 10.44 -4.03 1.23
C TRP A 18 11.49 -4.30 0.15
N LYS A 19 11.39 -3.68 -1.02
CA LYS A 19 12.45 -3.80 -2.03
C LYS A 19 13.74 -3.18 -1.52
N THR A 20 14.89 -3.78 -1.85
CA THR A 20 16.20 -3.30 -1.44
C THR A 20 16.41 -1.84 -1.82
N ASN A 21 16.81 -1.03 -0.84
CA ASN A 21 17.09 0.39 -1.06
C ASN A 21 18.51 0.59 -1.57
N VAL A 22 18.67 0.67 -2.88
CA VAL A 22 19.95 0.96 -3.52
C VAL A 22 20.06 2.47 -3.75
N ASN A 23 21.03 3.10 -3.11
CA ASN A 23 21.33 4.53 -3.29
C ASN A 23 20.11 5.47 -3.10
N GLY A 24 19.23 5.13 -2.17
CA GLY A 24 18.03 5.94 -1.90
C GLY A 24 16.86 5.70 -2.87
N SER A 25 16.93 4.68 -3.74
CA SER A 25 15.84 4.34 -4.67
C SER A 25 14.54 3.93 -3.98
N GLN A 26 14.63 3.41 -2.75
CA GLN A 26 13.49 2.97 -1.93
C GLN A 26 13.50 3.65 -0.55
N PRO A 27 13.22 4.95 -0.47
CA PRO A 27 13.35 5.72 0.77
C PRO A 27 12.39 5.27 1.87
N GLN A 28 11.32 4.56 1.53
CA GLN A 28 10.33 4.04 2.49
C GLN A 28 10.79 2.71 3.13
N ASN A 29 11.79 2.04 2.59
CA ASN A 29 12.41 0.88 3.24
C ASN A 29 13.30 1.37 4.40
N SER A 30 12.67 1.72 5.50
CA SER A 30 13.35 2.20 6.72
C SER A 30 13.93 1.07 7.58
N THR A 31 13.62 -0.18 7.27
CA THR A 31 14.10 -1.36 8.00
C THR A 31 15.50 -1.78 7.56
N GLY A 32 15.94 -1.34 6.39
CA GLY A 32 17.16 -1.81 5.75
C GLY A 32 17.04 -3.24 5.22
N TYR A 33 15.82 -3.75 5.08
CA TYR A 33 15.59 -5.09 4.52
C TYR A 33 16.20 -5.20 3.11
N SER A 34 16.85 -6.32 2.85
CA SER A 34 17.46 -6.62 1.55
C SER A 34 17.42 -8.12 1.34
N ASN A 35 16.79 -8.55 0.25
CA ASN A 35 16.71 -9.95 -0.14
C ASN A 35 16.69 -10.04 -1.68
N PRO A 36 17.73 -10.61 -2.31
CA PRO A 36 17.83 -10.70 -3.77
C PRO A 36 16.71 -11.50 -4.43
N GLU A 37 16.17 -12.52 -3.75
CA GLU A 37 15.04 -13.30 -4.27
C GLU A 37 13.76 -12.44 -4.29
N TYR A 38 13.54 -11.68 -3.23
CA TYR A 38 12.45 -10.72 -3.16
C TYR A 38 12.54 -9.66 -4.28
N ASP A 39 13.73 -9.10 -4.47
CA ASP A 39 13.98 -8.08 -5.50
C ASP A 39 13.71 -8.63 -6.91
N ALA A 40 14.13 -9.86 -7.19
CA ALA A 40 13.87 -10.51 -8.46
C ALA A 40 12.36 -10.74 -8.73
N LEU A 41 11.59 -11.09 -7.69
CA LEU A 41 10.13 -11.20 -7.81
C LEU A 41 9.49 -9.82 -8.03
N SER A 42 9.98 -8.79 -7.36
CA SER A 42 9.54 -7.40 -7.52
C SER A 42 9.77 -6.92 -8.96
N ASP A 43 10.94 -7.18 -9.54
CA ASP A 43 11.25 -6.81 -10.94
C ASP A 43 10.35 -7.53 -11.95
N ARG A 44 10.05 -8.80 -11.69
CA ARG A 44 9.10 -9.57 -12.52
C ARG A 44 7.68 -9.03 -12.41
N LEU A 45 7.25 -8.66 -11.19
CA LEU A 45 5.92 -8.10 -10.94
C LEU A 45 5.70 -6.78 -11.70
N ALA A 46 6.73 -5.95 -11.78
CA ALA A 46 6.68 -4.65 -12.44
C ALA A 46 6.38 -4.73 -13.95
N VAL A 47 6.65 -5.87 -14.58
CA VAL A 47 6.44 -6.07 -16.03
C VAL A 47 5.37 -7.13 -16.35
N GLU A 48 4.75 -7.72 -15.34
CA GLU A 48 3.68 -8.70 -15.52
C GLU A 48 2.31 -8.00 -15.56
N PHE A 49 1.51 -8.31 -16.58
CA PHE A 49 0.17 -7.73 -16.78
C PHE A 49 -0.98 -8.73 -16.59
N ASP A 50 -0.68 -10.03 -16.54
CA ASP A 50 -1.69 -11.06 -16.27
C ASP A 50 -2.09 -11.02 -14.79
N PRO A 51 -3.38 -10.77 -14.45
CA PRO A 51 -3.81 -10.63 -13.07
C PRO A 51 -3.57 -11.86 -12.20
N ALA A 52 -3.65 -13.08 -12.78
CA ALA A 52 -3.42 -14.30 -12.03
C ALA A 52 -1.95 -14.47 -11.68
N LYS A 53 -1.06 -14.24 -12.65
CA LYS A 53 0.39 -14.29 -12.43
C LYS A 53 0.86 -13.19 -11.48
N ARG A 54 0.31 -11.97 -11.60
CA ARG A 54 0.58 -10.89 -10.64
C ARG A 54 0.25 -11.30 -9.22
N ARG A 55 -0.95 -11.88 -9.02
CA ARG A 55 -1.38 -12.38 -7.71
C ARG A 55 -0.40 -13.42 -7.16
N ASP A 56 0.02 -14.38 -7.98
CA ASP A 56 0.92 -15.46 -7.54
C ASP A 56 2.32 -14.92 -7.18
N LEU A 57 2.83 -13.93 -7.93
CA LEU A 57 4.07 -13.22 -7.59
C LEU A 57 3.94 -12.49 -6.25
N MET A 58 2.86 -11.75 -6.04
CA MET A 58 2.61 -11.03 -4.78
C MET A 58 2.48 -11.97 -3.58
N ILE A 59 1.84 -13.14 -3.74
CA ILE A 59 1.77 -14.16 -2.69
C ILE A 59 3.17 -14.68 -2.35
N SER A 60 3.99 -14.97 -3.36
CA SER A 60 5.37 -15.43 -3.15
C SER A 60 6.21 -14.38 -2.41
N MET A 61 6.09 -13.11 -2.79
CA MET A 61 6.77 -12.01 -2.11
C MET A 61 6.34 -11.88 -0.64
N GLN A 62 5.04 -11.96 -0.36
CA GLN A 62 4.53 -11.92 1.02
C GLN A 62 5.02 -13.12 1.84
N GLN A 63 5.13 -14.31 1.24
CA GLN A 63 5.65 -15.49 1.92
C GLN A 63 7.11 -15.31 2.33
N ILE A 64 7.94 -14.71 1.48
CA ILE A 64 9.33 -14.38 1.82
C ILE A 64 9.36 -13.43 3.03
N LEU A 65 8.57 -12.34 3.01
CA LEU A 65 8.54 -11.38 4.12
C LEU A 65 8.12 -12.02 5.45
N LEU A 66 7.16 -12.95 5.40
CA LEU A 66 6.72 -13.68 6.59
C LEU A 66 7.81 -14.64 7.10
N ASN A 67 8.47 -15.36 6.20
CA ASN A 67 9.56 -16.28 6.55
C ASN A 67 10.78 -15.55 7.12
N ASP A 68 11.11 -14.38 6.56
CA ASP A 68 12.21 -13.55 7.02
C ASP A 68 11.87 -12.76 8.30
N ALA A 69 10.62 -12.85 8.78
CA ALA A 69 10.12 -12.16 9.96
C ALA A 69 10.43 -10.64 9.93
N THR A 70 10.24 -10.03 8.77
CA THR A 70 10.59 -8.62 8.51
C THR A 70 9.80 -7.63 9.36
N GLY A 71 8.66 -8.06 9.91
CA GLY A 71 7.80 -7.24 10.76
C GLY A 71 6.70 -8.04 11.42
N LEU A 72 6.10 -7.45 12.45
CA LEU A 72 4.91 -7.96 13.10
C LEU A 72 3.69 -7.16 12.62
N PHE A 73 2.74 -7.86 12.02
CA PHE A 73 1.50 -7.29 11.50
C PHE A 73 0.38 -7.45 12.53
N PHE A 74 0.12 -6.40 13.30
CA PHE A 74 -0.86 -6.45 14.41
C PHE A 74 -2.32 -6.33 13.96
N GLY A 75 -2.57 -5.68 12.84
CA GLY A 75 -3.93 -5.48 12.33
C GLY A 75 -4.08 -4.26 11.45
N TYR A 76 -5.33 -4.02 11.07
CA TYR A 76 -5.72 -2.88 10.24
C TYR A 76 -6.47 -1.86 11.11
N PRO A 77 -5.94 -0.65 11.29
CA PRO A 77 -6.65 0.39 12.01
C PRO A 77 -7.91 0.83 11.25
N LYS A 78 -8.98 1.11 11.97
CA LYS A 78 -10.16 1.73 11.37
C LYS A 78 -9.87 3.20 11.09
N THR A 79 -10.16 3.65 9.88
CA THR A 79 -10.12 5.06 9.53
C THR A 79 -11.48 5.69 9.82
N ASN A 80 -11.48 6.79 10.57
CA ASN A 80 -12.68 7.54 10.87
C ASN A 80 -12.61 8.90 10.17
N MET A 81 -13.70 9.29 9.53
CA MET A 81 -13.85 10.62 8.96
C MET A 81 -14.88 11.40 9.78
N VAL A 82 -14.49 12.58 10.21
CA VAL A 82 -15.37 13.50 10.91
C VAL A 82 -15.58 14.74 10.05
N SER A 83 -16.83 15.09 9.81
CA SER A 83 -17.18 16.30 9.06
C SER A 83 -18.19 17.14 9.84
N ASN A 84 -18.21 18.43 9.57
CA ASN A 84 -19.26 19.32 10.07
C ASN A 84 -20.58 19.02 9.34
N THR A 85 -21.71 19.25 10.02
CA THR A 85 -23.06 19.07 9.46
C THR A 85 -23.34 19.97 8.25
N SER A 86 -22.54 21.02 8.05
CA SER A 86 -22.58 21.86 6.84
C SER A 86 -21.99 21.20 5.59
N ILE A 87 -21.43 19.99 5.70
CA ILE A 87 -20.84 19.26 4.59
C ILE A 87 -21.64 17.98 4.35
N GLN A 88 -22.02 17.77 3.09
CA GLN A 88 -22.68 16.54 2.64
C GLN A 88 -21.75 15.72 1.74
N ASP A 89 -22.06 14.42 1.63
CA ASP A 89 -21.37 13.47 0.73
C ASP A 89 -19.86 13.28 1.04
N ALA A 90 -19.45 13.58 2.27
CA ALA A 90 -18.13 13.30 2.76
C ALA A 90 -18.03 11.81 3.14
N ASN A 91 -17.63 10.95 2.20
CA ASN A 91 -17.53 9.51 2.37
C ASN A 91 -16.09 9.04 2.38
N ILE A 92 -15.77 8.13 3.30
CA ILE A 92 -14.47 7.45 3.32
C ILE A 92 -14.35 6.61 2.04
N LYS A 93 -13.22 6.75 1.36
CA LYS A 93 -12.87 5.93 0.20
C LYS A 93 -11.87 4.85 0.61
N PRO A 94 -11.80 3.73 -0.14
CA PRO A 94 -10.87 2.63 0.17
C PRO A 94 -9.39 3.01 0.14
N ALA A 95 -9.03 4.10 -0.56
CA ALA A 95 -7.66 4.58 -0.69
C ALA A 95 -7.46 5.87 0.12
N ASP A 96 -6.37 5.94 0.87
CA ASP A 96 -6.11 6.98 1.89
C ASP A 96 -6.10 8.43 1.39
N TYR A 97 -5.82 8.66 0.11
CA TYR A 97 -5.61 10.02 -0.41
C TYR A 97 -6.81 10.62 -1.16
N TYR A 98 -7.92 9.90 -1.29
CA TYR A 98 -9.06 10.33 -2.09
C TYR A 98 -10.28 10.73 -1.25
N TRP A 99 -10.04 11.42 -0.13
CA TRP A 99 -11.12 11.84 0.75
C TRP A 99 -11.86 13.07 0.24
N LEU A 100 -11.16 13.95 -0.46
CA LEU A 100 -11.76 15.12 -1.09
C LEU A 100 -12.14 14.79 -2.54
N THR A 101 -13.43 14.64 -2.79
CA THR A 101 -13.95 14.35 -4.12
C THR A 101 -14.85 15.49 -4.60
N LYS A 102 -15.11 15.53 -5.89
CA LYS A 102 -16.06 16.48 -6.50
C LYS A 102 -17.50 16.35 -5.95
N ASP A 103 -17.79 15.26 -5.27
CA ASP A 103 -19.13 14.96 -4.75
C ASP A 103 -19.40 15.62 -3.40
N ILE A 104 -18.36 16.10 -2.71
CA ILE A 104 -18.49 16.86 -1.47
C ILE A 104 -19.18 18.19 -1.75
N LYS A 105 -20.27 18.46 -1.05
CA LYS A 105 -21.11 19.65 -1.23
C LYS A 105 -21.40 20.33 0.09
N PRO A 106 -21.63 21.66 0.08
CA PRO A 106 -22.25 22.32 1.22
C PRO A 106 -23.65 21.73 1.49
N ALA A 107 -23.98 21.53 2.76
CA ALA A 107 -25.35 21.19 3.13
C ALA A 107 -26.26 22.35 2.72
N ARG A 108 -27.35 22.04 2.00
CA ARG A 108 -28.36 23.04 1.75
C ARG A 108 -29.00 23.46 3.07
N LYS A 109 -29.09 24.77 3.29
CA LYS A 109 -29.83 25.34 4.42
C LYS A 109 -31.32 25.06 4.26
#